data_2ffe501e4f2eb8499f5dca784ad3947d
#
_entry.id   2ffe501e4f2eb8499f5dca784ad3947d
#
_cell.length_a   1.000
_cell.length_b   1.000
_cell.length_c   1.000
_cell.angle_alpha   90.00
_cell.angle_beta   90.00
_cell.angle_gamma   90.00
#
_symmetry.space_group_name_H-M   'P 1'
#
loop_
_entity.id
_entity.type
_entity.pdbx_description
1 polymer ?
#
loop_
_entity_poly.entity_id
_entity_poly.type
_entity_poly.pdbx_seq_one_letter_code
_entity_poly.pdbx_strand_id
1 'polypeptide(L)'
;MRSSLTITLLFSVLISCSPKIDLNNYLQGGVWCGYSELSGGELCIEFLENEAYLKVKRELFFNSLPYEVREINEESQSITWEFVGEGTLNEFFIISRDTVNFKQKGAKEFAKFIRKKHNY
;
A
#
# COMPACT_ATOMS: atom_id res chain seq x y z
N MET A 1 -46.23 -2.08 -2.84
CA MET A 1 -45.51 -1.10 -3.64
C MET A 1 -44.51 -0.31 -2.85
N ARG A 2 -44.91 0.26 -1.75
CA ARG A 2 -43.98 1.01 -0.91
C ARG A 2 -42.89 0.14 -0.31
N SER A 3 -43.19 -1.11 -0.04
CA SER A 3 -42.22 -2.03 0.51
C SER A 3 -41.09 -2.36 -0.47
N SER A 4 -41.37 -2.35 -1.77
CA SER A 4 -40.32 -2.55 -2.77
C SER A 4 -39.32 -1.44 -2.76
N LEU A 5 -39.77 -0.20 -2.68
CA LEU A 5 -38.86 0.93 -2.60
C LEU A 5 -38.01 0.91 -1.36
N THR A 6 -38.62 0.54 -0.23
CA THR A 6 -37.89 0.45 1.02
C THR A 6 -36.82 -0.63 0.96
N ILE A 7 -37.14 -1.77 0.37
CA ILE A 7 -36.19 -2.86 0.22
C ILE A 7 -35.01 -2.45 -0.68
N THR A 8 -35.31 -1.74 -1.77
CA THR A 8 -34.27 -1.26 -2.66
C THR A 8 -33.34 -0.30 -1.97
N LEU A 9 -33.86 0.62 -1.18
CA LEU A 9 -33.04 1.54 -0.41
C LEU A 9 -32.14 0.82 0.58
N LEU A 10 -32.69 -0.18 1.27
CA LEU A 10 -31.93 -0.96 2.22
C LEU A 10 -30.77 -1.68 1.54
N PHE A 11 -31.03 -2.26 0.40
CA PHE A 11 -30.02 -2.94 -0.37
C PHE A 11 -28.90 -1.98 -0.80
N SER A 12 -29.26 -0.79 -1.26
CA SER A 12 -28.27 0.22 -1.63
C SER A 12 -27.40 0.63 -0.45
N VAL A 13 -28.01 0.78 0.72
CA VAL A 13 -27.26 1.12 1.93
C VAL A 13 -26.25 0.01 2.29
N LEU A 14 -26.67 -1.24 2.17
CA LEU A 14 -25.79 -2.36 2.45
C LEU A 14 -24.59 -2.39 1.50
N ILE A 15 -24.81 -2.10 0.21
CA ILE A 15 -23.72 -2.05 -0.76
C ILE A 15 -22.78 -0.90 -0.46
N SER A 16 -23.33 0.26 -0.12
CA SER A 16 -22.51 1.43 0.16
C SER A 16 -21.81 1.39 1.50
N CYS A 17 -22.18 0.44 2.37
CA CYS A 17 -21.57 0.28 3.68
C CYS A 17 -20.38 -0.65 3.68
N SER A 18 -19.83 -1.03 2.53
CA SER A 18 -18.58 -1.79 2.48
C SER A 18 -17.49 -0.99 3.15
N PRO A 19 -16.86 -1.51 4.21
CA PRO A 19 -15.88 -0.73 4.94
C PRO A 19 -14.64 -0.50 4.11
N LYS A 20 -14.18 0.74 4.11
CA LYS A 20 -12.89 1.08 3.52
C LYS A 20 -11.80 0.82 4.56
N ILE A 21 -10.62 0.52 4.08
CA ILE A 21 -9.47 0.31 4.94
C ILE A 21 -8.99 1.65 5.45
N ASP A 22 -8.71 1.73 6.75
CA ASP A 22 -8.13 2.92 7.35
C ASP A 22 -6.67 2.99 6.91
N LEU A 23 -6.32 4.06 6.22
CA LEU A 23 -4.98 4.23 5.67
C LEU A 23 -4.00 4.92 6.62
N ASN A 24 -4.45 5.36 7.78
CA ASN A 24 -3.56 5.90 8.78
C ASN A 24 -2.66 4.79 9.29
N ASN A 25 -1.35 5.02 9.22
CA ASN A 25 -0.34 4.04 9.62
C ASN A 25 -0.43 2.71 8.85
N TYR A 26 -1.07 2.73 7.69
CA TYR A 26 -1.28 1.52 6.90
C TYR A 26 0.05 0.88 6.45
N LEU A 27 1.06 1.69 6.14
CA LEU A 27 2.35 1.19 5.68
C LEU A 27 3.09 0.40 6.76
N GLN A 28 2.85 0.74 8.02
CA GLN A 28 3.53 0.13 9.15
C GLN A 28 2.87 -1.19 9.55
N GLY A 29 3.55 -1.98 10.35
CA GLY A 29 2.96 -3.19 10.91
C GLY A 29 3.26 -4.45 10.14
N GLY A 30 4.40 -4.52 9.51
CA GLY A 30 4.84 -5.71 8.79
C GLY A 30 5.86 -5.36 7.74
N VAL A 31 6.13 -6.30 6.88
CA VAL A 31 7.12 -6.14 5.82
C VAL A 31 6.43 -6.36 4.47
N TRP A 32 6.52 -5.38 3.61
CA TRP A 32 5.93 -5.44 2.28
C TRP A 32 6.93 -6.06 1.32
N CYS A 33 6.58 -7.21 0.74
CA CYS A 33 7.47 -7.92 -0.16
C CYS A 33 6.80 -8.16 -1.51
N GLY A 34 7.57 -7.96 -2.57
CA GLY A 34 7.11 -8.23 -3.91
C GLY A 34 8.27 -8.40 -4.85
N TYR A 35 7.98 -8.86 -6.04
CA TYR A 35 8.99 -9.01 -7.07
C TYR A 35 9.06 -7.71 -7.87
N SER A 36 10.24 -7.14 -7.94
CA SER A 36 10.46 -5.91 -8.69
C SER A 36 11.55 -6.13 -9.74
N GLU A 37 11.24 -5.75 -10.97
CA GLU A 37 12.23 -5.82 -12.04
C GLU A 37 13.38 -4.85 -11.79
N LEU A 38 13.09 -3.74 -11.15
CA LEU A 38 14.12 -2.75 -10.83
C LEU A 38 15.19 -3.31 -9.89
N SER A 39 14.80 -4.15 -8.97
CA SER A 39 15.73 -4.77 -8.04
C SER A 39 16.28 -6.10 -8.57
N GLY A 40 15.72 -6.61 -9.64
CA GLY A 40 16.11 -7.89 -10.20
C GLY A 40 15.73 -9.08 -9.34
N GLY A 41 14.76 -8.93 -8.44
CA GLY A 41 14.35 -10.00 -7.57
C GLY A 41 13.34 -9.52 -6.54
N GLU A 42 13.23 -10.26 -5.45
CA GLU A 42 12.34 -9.88 -4.36
C GLU A 42 12.85 -8.62 -3.67
N LEU A 43 11.96 -7.65 -3.54
CA LEU A 43 12.20 -6.44 -2.78
C LEU A 43 11.26 -6.44 -1.59
N CYS A 44 11.81 -6.20 -0.41
CA CYS A 44 11.01 -6.08 0.80
C CYS A 44 11.27 -4.74 1.46
N ILE A 45 10.19 -4.10 1.92
CA ILE A 45 10.26 -2.79 2.57
C ILE A 45 9.55 -2.89 3.90
N GLU A 46 10.23 -2.53 4.96
CA GLU A 46 9.63 -2.43 6.28
C GLU A 46 9.56 -0.96 6.66
N PHE A 47 8.34 -0.44 6.82
CA PHE A 47 8.12 0.94 7.22
C PHE A 47 7.99 1.04 8.73
N LEU A 48 8.85 1.84 9.33
CA LEU A 48 8.72 2.23 10.72
C LEU A 48 8.07 3.61 10.77
N GLU A 49 8.13 4.30 11.87
CA GLU A 49 7.43 5.58 11.99
C GLU A 49 7.93 6.63 11.00
N ASN A 50 9.23 6.81 10.89
CA ASN A 50 9.83 7.82 10.02
C ASN A 50 10.91 7.27 9.10
N GLU A 51 11.21 6.01 9.21
CA GLU A 51 12.29 5.37 8.46
C GLU A 51 11.82 4.04 7.91
N ALA A 52 12.46 3.60 6.85
CA ALA A 52 12.15 2.31 6.24
C ALA A 52 13.44 1.55 5.96
N TYR A 53 13.34 0.25 6.07
CA TYR A 53 14.43 -0.67 5.71
C TYR A 53 14.11 -1.32 4.38
N LEU A 54 15.11 -1.41 3.51
CA LEU A 54 15.00 -2.12 2.25
C LEU A 54 15.84 -3.37 2.28
N LYS A 55 15.25 -4.47 1.83
CA LYS A 55 15.96 -5.73 1.60
C LYS A 55 15.75 -6.17 0.17
N VAL A 56 16.83 -6.41 -0.54
CA VAL A 56 16.79 -6.91 -1.90
C VAL A 56 17.35 -8.32 -1.88
N LYS A 57 16.56 -9.29 -2.35
CA LYS A 57 16.95 -10.70 -2.34
C LYS A 57 17.36 -11.18 -0.95
N ARG A 58 16.63 -10.67 0.08
CA ARG A 58 16.85 -11.00 1.50
C ARG A 58 18.12 -10.43 2.10
N GLU A 59 18.83 -9.60 1.37
CA GLU A 59 19.99 -8.90 1.92
C GLU A 59 19.58 -7.47 2.25
N LEU A 60 20.03 -6.98 3.40
CA LEU A 60 19.75 -5.61 3.81
C LEU A 60 20.49 -4.66 2.88
N PHE A 61 19.74 -3.86 2.14
CA PHE A 61 20.30 -2.93 1.17
C PHE A 61 20.76 -1.64 1.83
N PHE A 62 19.93 -1.12 2.76
CA PHE A 62 20.25 0.06 3.54
C PHE A 62 19.95 -0.22 5.00
N ASN A 63 20.69 0.41 5.91
CA ASN A 63 20.37 0.31 7.33
C ASN A 63 19.00 0.90 7.62
N SER A 64 18.77 2.11 7.16
CA SER A 64 17.46 2.73 7.18
C SER A 64 17.49 3.97 6.32
N LEU A 65 16.33 4.33 5.76
CA LEU A 65 16.16 5.53 4.97
C LEU A 65 14.95 6.29 5.49
N PRO A 66 15.06 7.60 5.67
CA PRO A 66 13.87 8.38 6.02
C PRO A 66 12.91 8.40 4.86
N TYR A 67 11.62 8.35 5.17
CA TYR A 67 10.58 8.43 4.15
C TYR A 67 9.48 9.37 4.63
N GLU A 68 8.67 9.81 3.68
CA GLU A 68 7.51 10.65 3.98
C GLU A 68 6.31 10.18 3.18
N VAL A 69 5.14 10.18 3.82
CA VAL A 69 3.89 9.98 3.12
C VAL A 69 3.48 11.34 2.56
N ARG A 70 3.33 11.42 1.25
CA ARG A 70 2.99 12.67 0.56
C ARG A 70 1.50 12.88 0.42
N GLU A 71 0.76 11.82 0.18
CA GLU A 71 -0.67 11.93 -0.04
C GLU A 71 -1.35 10.63 0.35
N ILE A 72 -2.49 10.77 1.01
CA ILE A 72 -3.38 9.65 1.26
C ILE A 72 -4.69 9.97 0.57
N ASN A 73 -5.10 9.12 -0.35
CA ASN A 73 -6.37 9.28 -1.06
C ASN A 73 -7.32 8.20 -0.60
N GLU A 74 -8.27 8.59 0.23
CA GLU A 74 -9.24 7.65 0.80
C GLU A 74 -10.21 7.11 -0.26
N GLU A 75 -10.56 7.93 -1.25
CA GLU A 75 -11.48 7.49 -2.29
C GLU A 75 -10.88 6.40 -3.15
N SER A 76 -9.68 6.62 -3.65
CA SER A 76 -9.00 5.64 -4.50
C SER A 76 -8.28 4.58 -3.71
N GLN A 77 -8.25 4.71 -2.38
CA GLN A 77 -7.52 3.79 -1.50
C GLN A 77 -6.07 3.67 -1.97
N SER A 78 -5.38 4.81 -1.98
CA SER A 78 -3.98 4.84 -2.39
C SER A 78 -3.15 5.71 -1.48
N ILE A 79 -1.88 5.39 -1.39
CA ILE A 79 -0.89 6.13 -0.61
C ILE A 79 0.29 6.44 -1.50
N THR A 80 0.67 7.71 -1.55
CA THR A 80 1.87 8.15 -2.25
C THR A 80 2.94 8.48 -1.21
N TRP A 81 4.10 7.89 -1.37
CA TRP A 81 5.19 8.08 -0.44
C TRP A 81 6.52 8.16 -1.18
N GLU A 82 7.54 8.70 -0.53
CA GLU A 82 8.88 8.78 -1.11
C GLU A 82 9.94 8.67 -0.05
N PHE A 83 11.14 8.24 -0.46
CA PHE A 83 12.31 8.38 0.37
C PHE A 83 12.78 9.82 0.30
N VAL A 84 13.08 10.40 1.45
CA VAL A 84 13.47 11.80 1.52
C VAL A 84 14.73 12.04 0.71
N GLY A 85 14.68 13.01 -0.19
CA GLY A 85 15.81 13.39 -1.01
C GLY A 85 15.96 12.65 -2.33
N GLU A 86 15.16 11.63 -2.59
CA GLU A 86 15.28 10.90 -3.86
C GLU A 86 14.47 11.51 -4.99
N GLY A 87 13.38 12.17 -4.66
CA GLY A 87 12.55 12.83 -5.67
C GLY A 87 11.69 11.90 -6.49
N THR A 88 11.66 10.62 -6.16
CA THR A 88 10.82 9.64 -6.85
C THR A 88 9.62 9.31 -5.99
N LEU A 89 8.42 9.52 -6.53
CA LEU A 89 7.19 9.18 -5.82
C LEU A 89 6.83 7.73 -6.05
N ASN A 90 6.43 7.06 -4.99
CA ASN A 90 6.00 5.68 -5.02
C ASN A 90 4.53 5.63 -4.66
N GLU A 91 3.77 4.81 -5.38
CA GLU A 91 2.33 4.71 -5.17
C GLU A 91 1.94 3.28 -4.79
N PHE A 92 1.25 3.17 -3.66
CA PHE A 92 0.62 1.92 -3.24
C PHE A 92 -0.87 2.06 -3.48
N PHE A 93 -1.41 1.19 -4.31
CA PHE A 93 -2.86 1.09 -4.52
C PHE A 93 -3.35 -0.11 -3.72
N ILE A 94 -4.19 0.15 -2.73
CA ILE A 94 -4.59 -0.86 -1.76
C ILE A 94 -5.61 -1.81 -2.39
N ILE A 95 -5.29 -3.10 -2.38
CA ILE A 95 -6.22 -4.15 -2.83
C ILE A 95 -6.94 -4.74 -1.63
N SER A 96 -6.21 -4.99 -0.56
CA SER A 96 -6.74 -5.52 0.68
C SER A 96 -5.85 -5.08 1.82
N ARG A 97 -6.17 -5.53 3.04
CA ARG A 97 -5.37 -5.15 4.20
C ARG A 97 -3.88 -5.45 4.03
N ASP A 98 -3.55 -6.55 3.38
CA ASP A 98 -2.17 -7.01 3.28
C ASP A 98 -1.66 -7.13 1.85
N THR A 99 -2.34 -6.51 0.89
CA THR A 99 -1.96 -6.58 -0.51
C THR A 99 -2.11 -5.22 -1.17
N VAL A 100 -1.07 -4.80 -1.88
CA VAL A 100 -1.10 -3.55 -2.65
C VAL A 100 -0.54 -3.80 -4.04
N ASN A 101 -0.95 -2.97 -4.98
CA ASN A 101 -0.25 -2.81 -6.24
C ASN A 101 0.67 -1.62 -6.09
N PHE A 102 1.94 -1.84 -6.31
CA PHE A 102 2.98 -0.84 -6.19
C PHE A 102 3.47 -0.41 -7.55
N LYS A 103 3.65 0.89 -7.75
CA LYS A 103 4.40 1.38 -8.89
C LYS A 103 5.03 2.72 -8.54
N GLN A 104 6.13 3.03 -9.21
CA GLN A 104 6.68 4.38 -9.14
C GLN A 104 5.87 5.27 -10.08
N LYS A 105 5.68 6.52 -9.70
CA LYS A 105 4.93 7.46 -10.52
C LYS A 105 5.61 7.62 -11.87
N GLY A 106 4.83 7.43 -12.94
CA GLY A 106 5.34 7.44 -14.29
C GLY A 106 5.69 6.08 -14.84
N ALA A 107 5.78 5.06 -14.02
CA ALA A 107 5.99 3.69 -14.48
C ALA A 107 4.71 3.14 -15.09
N LYS A 108 4.84 2.20 -16.03
CA LYS A 108 3.69 1.62 -16.70
C LYS A 108 3.14 0.39 -16.02
N GLU A 109 3.98 -0.32 -15.30
CA GLU A 109 3.63 -1.60 -14.72
C GLU A 109 3.54 -1.55 -13.21
N PHE A 110 2.63 -2.35 -12.67
CA PHE A 110 2.46 -2.54 -11.24
C PHE A 110 3.20 -3.79 -10.79
N ALA A 111 3.73 -3.75 -9.57
CA ALA A 111 4.24 -4.92 -8.89
C ALA A 111 3.33 -5.19 -7.69
N LYS A 112 2.93 -6.43 -7.53
CA LYS A 112 2.09 -6.81 -6.41
C LYS A 112 2.96 -7.04 -5.18
N PHE A 113 2.65 -6.32 -4.11
CA PHE A 113 3.35 -6.48 -2.84
C PHE A 113 2.40 -7.02 -1.79
N ILE A 114 2.91 -7.92 -0.97
CA ILE A 114 2.14 -8.56 0.09
C ILE A 114 2.80 -8.23 1.42
N ARG A 115 1.99 -7.88 2.40
CA ARG A 115 2.48 -7.63 3.75
C ARG A 115 2.67 -8.95 4.49
N LYS A 116 3.86 -9.16 4.99
CA LYS A 116 4.18 -10.32 5.80
C LYS A 116 4.46 -9.86 7.22
N LYS A 117 4.25 -10.75 8.17
CA LYS A 117 4.66 -10.50 9.54
C LYS A 117 6.18 -10.56 9.59
N HIS A 118 6.73 -10.06 10.69
CA HIS A 118 8.17 -10.09 10.87
C HIS A 118 8.73 -11.50 10.70
N ASN A 119 9.98 -11.62 10.41
CA ASN A 119 10.72 -12.87 10.27
C ASN A 119 10.51 -13.56 8.94
N TYR A 120 11.25 -13.10 8.00
CA TYR A 120 11.38 -13.81 6.75
C TYR A 120 12.85 -13.81 6.34
#